data_adb184f2655ca3eb08f4af5857fbf9b8
#
_entry.id   adb184f2655ca3eb08f4af5857fbf9b8
#
_cell.length_a   1.000
_cell.length_b   1.000
_cell.length_c   1.000
_cell.angle_alpha   90.00
_cell.angle_beta   90.00
_cell.angle_gamma   90.00
#
_symmetry.space_group_name_H-M   'P 1'
#
loop_
_entity.id
_entity.type
_entity.pdbx_description
1 polymer ?
#
loop_
_entity_poly.entity_id
_entity_poly.type
_entity_poly.pdbx_seq_one_letter_code
_entity_poly.pdbx_strand_id
1 'polypeptide(L)'
;MSTEPSRTALAARLRALHVPGDPLVLPNVWDCASARAVADAGFPAVATGSAAVAPALGYEDGEGTPADEMLAAVARIARAVPVPVTADMERGYGMGPAELAERLAATGAVGCNLEDTDHRTGAPADAGEQAEYLAGLRAADPDLVINARTDSFVRGAGGPAERLADAADRMRAYLEAGADCVYPIGALDETAVRAVVEAVDGRPVNVLSWPGGPSPARLAELGVARISFGHQLHQLLQEYFTGLVAAVARGDSPFPKD
;
A
#
# COMPACT_ATOMS: atom_id res chain seq x y z
N MET A 1 -21.38 5.57 -26.01
CA MET A 1 -19.94 5.46 -25.74
C MET A 1 -19.71 5.97 -24.34
N SER A 2 -19.47 5.10 -23.37
CA SER A 2 -19.07 5.53 -22.01
C SER A 2 -17.65 6.08 -22.13
N THR A 3 -17.48 7.38 -21.86
CA THR A 3 -16.13 7.97 -21.81
C THR A 3 -15.43 7.40 -20.58
N GLU A 4 -14.26 6.82 -20.77
CA GLU A 4 -13.41 6.41 -19.65
C GLU A 4 -13.17 7.62 -18.72
N PRO A 5 -13.23 7.43 -17.39
CA PRO A 5 -13.02 8.53 -16.45
C PRO A 5 -11.58 9.07 -16.60
N SER A 6 -11.42 10.39 -16.51
CA SER A 6 -10.10 11.01 -16.55
C SER A 6 -9.26 10.60 -15.33
N ARG A 7 -7.93 10.69 -15.45
CA ARG A 7 -7.00 10.44 -14.34
C ARG A 7 -7.36 11.29 -13.10
N THR A 8 -7.63 12.57 -13.28
CA THR A 8 -8.07 13.47 -12.20
C THR A 8 -9.37 12.99 -11.54
N ALA A 9 -10.35 12.51 -12.31
CA ALA A 9 -11.59 11.96 -11.76
C ALA A 9 -11.35 10.68 -10.94
N LEU A 10 -10.48 9.80 -11.41
CA LEU A 10 -10.08 8.59 -10.66
C LEU A 10 -9.32 8.94 -9.37
N ALA A 11 -8.43 9.92 -9.41
CA ALA A 11 -7.70 10.41 -8.25
C ALA A 11 -8.64 11.02 -7.19
N ALA A 12 -9.56 11.89 -7.63
CA ALA A 12 -10.58 12.47 -6.75
C ALA A 12 -11.46 11.38 -6.11
N ARG A 13 -11.85 10.37 -6.89
CA ARG A 13 -12.60 9.22 -6.38
C ARG A 13 -11.80 8.45 -5.33
N LEU A 14 -10.54 8.13 -5.59
CA LEU A 14 -9.68 7.42 -4.64
C LEU A 14 -9.51 8.21 -3.34
N ARG A 15 -9.27 9.53 -3.44
CA ARG A 15 -9.13 10.41 -2.27
C ARG A 15 -10.39 10.44 -1.41
N ALA A 16 -11.56 10.53 -2.04
CA ALA A 16 -12.85 10.57 -1.36
C ALA A 16 -13.21 9.28 -0.62
N LEU A 17 -12.57 8.15 -0.95
CA LEU A 17 -12.78 6.86 -0.27
C LEU A 17 -12.02 6.73 1.06
N HIS A 18 -11.10 7.65 1.38
CA HIS A 18 -10.34 7.61 2.64
C HIS A 18 -11.13 8.32 3.77
N VAL A 19 -12.15 7.65 4.29
CA VAL A 19 -13.07 8.21 5.31
C VAL A 19 -12.81 7.56 6.66
N PRO A 20 -12.36 8.32 7.69
CA PRO A 20 -12.22 7.80 9.04
C PRO A 20 -13.55 7.20 9.56
N GLY A 21 -13.50 5.95 10.01
CA GLY A 21 -14.69 5.24 10.48
C GLY A 21 -15.52 4.51 9.41
N ASP A 22 -15.27 4.79 8.12
CA ASP A 22 -15.81 4.05 6.97
C ASP A 22 -14.65 3.70 6.01
N PRO A 23 -13.80 2.72 6.39
CA PRO A 23 -12.52 2.53 5.75
C PRO A 23 -12.61 1.95 4.34
N LEU A 24 -11.79 2.50 3.45
CA LEU A 24 -11.48 1.88 2.17
C LEU A 24 -10.73 0.56 2.40
N VAL A 25 -11.37 -0.56 2.13
CA VAL A 25 -10.75 -1.89 2.21
C VAL A 25 -10.08 -2.22 0.87
N LEU A 26 -8.77 -2.48 0.90
CA LEU A 26 -7.94 -2.71 -0.28
C LEU A 26 -7.19 -4.05 -0.18
N PRO A 27 -7.75 -5.15 -0.72
CA PRO A 27 -6.97 -6.36 -0.99
C PRO A 27 -5.84 -6.02 -1.96
N ASN A 28 -4.58 -6.31 -1.55
CA ASN A 28 -3.43 -6.02 -2.40
C ASN A 28 -3.30 -7.04 -3.53
N VAL A 29 -2.88 -6.55 -4.70
CA VAL A 29 -2.75 -7.31 -5.94
C VAL A 29 -1.31 -7.24 -6.46
N TRP A 30 -0.93 -8.18 -7.35
CA TRP A 30 0.43 -8.30 -7.88
C TRP A 30 0.48 -8.51 -9.40
N ASP A 31 -0.68 -8.77 -10.02
CA ASP A 31 -0.81 -8.96 -11.47
C ASP A 31 -2.20 -8.58 -11.97
N CYS A 32 -2.42 -8.71 -13.29
CA CYS A 32 -3.72 -8.39 -13.89
C CYS A 32 -4.84 -9.36 -13.48
N ALA A 33 -4.53 -10.60 -13.13
CA ALA A 33 -5.54 -11.60 -12.76
C ALA A 33 -6.06 -11.30 -11.35
N SER A 34 -5.18 -11.06 -10.39
CA SER A 34 -5.53 -10.65 -9.03
C SER A 34 -6.25 -9.31 -9.03
N ALA A 35 -5.83 -8.34 -9.86
CA ALA A 35 -6.48 -7.05 -9.97
C ALA A 35 -7.92 -7.15 -10.49
N ARG A 36 -8.18 -7.97 -11.53
CA ARG A 36 -9.54 -8.24 -12.01
C ARG A 36 -10.38 -8.92 -10.93
N ALA A 37 -9.84 -9.94 -10.26
CA ALA A 37 -10.56 -10.64 -9.20
C ALA A 37 -11.04 -9.67 -8.10
N VAL A 38 -10.21 -8.71 -7.70
CA VAL A 38 -10.57 -7.68 -6.72
C VAL A 38 -11.63 -6.73 -7.28
N ALA A 39 -11.46 -6.24 -8.52
CA ALA A 39 -12.42 -5.33 -9.14
C ALA A 39 -13.78 -6.01 -9.39
N ASP A 40 -13.79 -7.27 -9.86
CA ASP A 40 -15.01 -8.07 -10.12
C ASP A 40 -15.74 -8.42 -8.83
N ALA A 41 -15.03 -8.53 -7.70
CA ALA A 41 -15.62 -8.67 -6.37
C ALA A 41 -16.29 -7.38 -5.85
N GLY A 42 -16.21 -6.27 -6.60
CA GLY A 42 -16.89 -5.02 -6.28
C GLY A 42 -16.06 -4.03 -5.44
N PHE A 43 -14.78 -4.27 -5.22
CA PHE A 43 -13.93 -3.31 -4.52
C PHE A 43 -13.78 -2.01 -5.33
N PRO A 44 -13.91 -0.82 -4.68
CA PRO A 44 -14.00 0.45 -5.39
C PRO A 44 -12.64 0.97 -5.91
N ALA A 45 -11.55 0.34 -5.50
CA ALA A 45 -10.18 0.65 -5.90
C ALA A 45 -9.30 -0.60 -5.76
N VAL A 46 -8.10 -0.57 -6.35
CA VAL A 46 -7.08 -1.62 -6.31
C VAL A 46 -5.76 -1.04 -5.80
N ALA A 47 -5.06 -1.78 -4.94
CA ALA A 47 -3.73 -1.43 -4.46
C ALA A 47 -2.72 -2.52 -4.86
N THR A 48 -1.57 -2.15 -5.41
CA THR A 48 -0.46 -3.12 -5.55
C THR A 48 0.27 -3.30 -4.21
N GLY A 49 1.11 -4.32 -4.11
CA GLY A 49 2.04 -4.50 -2.99
C GLY A 49 3.38 -4.96 -3.54
N SER A 50 4.46 -4.21 -3.27
CA SER A 50 5.82 -4.50 -3.75
C SER A 50 6.26 -5.90 -3.38
N ALA A 51 6.06 -6.31 -2.12
CA ALA A 51 6.41 -7.63 -1.59
C ALA A 51 5.65 -8.81 -2.23
N ALA A 52 4.66 -8.54 -3.10
CA ALA A 52 3.98 -9.54 -3.93
C ALA A 52 4.33 -9.38 -5.43
N VAL A 53 4.50 -8.14 -5.90
CA VAL A 53 4.88 -7.86 -7.30
C VAL A 53 6.32 -8.27 -7.57
N ALA A 54 7.28 -7.92 -6.69
CA ALA A 54 8.69 -8.23 -6.89
C ALA A 54 8.93 -9.74 -7.07
N PRO A 55 8.47 -10.65 -6.19
CA PRO A 55 8.66 -12.08 -6.41
C PRO A 55 7.90 -12.61 -7.63
N ALA A 56 6.75 -12.04 -8.00
CA ALA A 56 6.06 -12.41 -9.24
C ALA A 56 6.85 -12.03 -10.51
N LEU A 57 7.74 -11.04 -10.42
CA LEU A 57 8.67 -10.63 -11.48
C LEU A 57 10.04 -11.34 -11.37
N GLY A 58 10.30 -12.09 -10.30
CA GLY A 58 11.56 -12.81 -10.07
C GLY A 58 12.62 -12.03 -9.28
N TYR A 59 12.21 -11.01 -8.54
CA TYR A 59 13.07 -10.15 -7.72
C TYR A 59 12.73 -10.28 -6.23
N GLU A 60 13.63 -9.78 -5.39
CA GLU A 60 13.37 -9.57 -3.96
C GLU A 60 12.71 -8.20 -3.73
N ASP A 61 11.93 -8.10 -2.65
CA ASP A 61 11.37 -6.84 -2.15
C ASP A 61 12.48 -5.92 -1.61
N GLY A 62 12.18 -4.64 -1.42
CA GLY A 62 13.17 -3.67 -0.94
C GLY A 62 13.94 -2.98 -2.06
N GLU A 63 13.22 -2.51 -3.08
CA GLU A 63 13.75 -1.88 -4.30
C GLU A 63 14.66 -2.82 -5.13
N GLY A 64 14.54 -4.15 -4.93
CA GLY A 64 15.27 -5.13 -5.72
C GLY A 64 14.79 -5.24 -7.17
N THR A 65 13.54 -4.86 -7.44
CA THR A 65 12.99 -4.81 -8.80
C THR A 65 13.48 -3.53 -9.51
N PRO A 66 14.01 -3.59 -10.75
CA PRO A 66 14.28 -2.38 -11.52
C PRO A 66 13.03 -1.48 -11.65
N ALA A 67 13.19 -0.18 -11.45
CA ALA A 67 12.07 0.79 -11.47
C ALA A 67 11.20 0.67 -12.74
N ASP A 68 11.83 0.46 -13.90
CA ASP A 68 11.12 0.30 -15.18
C ASP A 68 10.22 -0.92 -15.20
N GLU A 69 10.64 -2.03 -14.60
CA GLU A 69 9.84 -3.26 -14.54
C GLU A 69 8.68 -3.14 -13.52
N MET A 70 8.93 -2.52 -12.37
CA MET A 70 7.87 -2.23 -11.40
C MET A 70 6.80 -1.30 -12.01
N LEU A 71 7.20 -0.20 -12.62
CA LEU A 71 6.27 0.72 -13.30
C LEU A 71 5.53 0.05 -14.47
N ALA A 72 6.20 -0.84 -15.23
CA ALA A 72 5.55 -1.61 -16.28
C ALA A 72 4.50 -2.59 -15.71
N ALA A 73 4.75 -3.21 -14.55
CA ALA A 73 3.76 -4.05 -13.86
C ALA A 73 2.55 -3.21 -13.40
N VAL A 74 2.79 -2.08 -12.76
CA VAL A 74 1.75 -1.13 -12.36
C VAL A 74 0.90 -0.69 -13.57
N ALA A 75 1.54 -0.34 -14.68
CA ALA A 75 0.85 0.05 -15.92
C ALA A 75 -0.03 -1.07 -16.51
N ARG A 76 0.41 -2.32 -16.42
CA ARG A 76 -0.42 -3.47 -16.86
C ARG A 76 -1.64 -3.63 -15.96
N ILE A 77 -1.47 -3.52 -14.63
CA ILE A 77 -2.55 -3.60 -13.64
C ILE A 77 -3.54 -2.46 -13.86
N ALA A 78 -3.07 -1.21 -14.00
CA ALA A 78 -3.93 -0.05 -14.18
C ALA A 78 -4.82 -0.16 -15.43
N ARG A 79 -4.29 -0.71 -16.53
CA ARG A 79 -5.08 -0.95 -17.75
C ARG A 79 -6.04 -2.13 -17.66
N ALA A 80 -5.88 -3.01 -16.67
CA ALA A 80 -6.68 -4.23 -16.54
C ALA A 80 -8.02 -4.03 -15.83
N VAL A 81 -8.21 -2.89 -15.16
CA VAL A 81 -9.37 -2.63 -14.29
C VAL A 81 -9.94 -1.21 -14.51
N PRO A 82 -11.27 -1.03 -14.37
CA PRO A 82 -11.94 0.27 -14.57
C PRO A 82 -11.97 1.14 -13.28
N VAL A 83 -11.32 0.71 -12.21
CA VAL A 83 -11.31 1.38 -10.90
C VAL A 83 -9.96 2.06 -10.65
N PRO A 84 -9.88 3.06 -9.74
CA PRO A 84 -8.62 3.67 -9.37
C PRO A 84 -7.58 2.65 -8.89
N VAL A 85 -6.33 2.84 -9.32
CA VAL A 85 -5.19 2.04 -8.87
C VAL A 85 -4.23 2.90 -8.07
N THR A 86 -3.82 2.42 -6.89
CA THR A 86 -2.74 2.98 -6.08
C THR A 86 -1.57 2.00 -6.06
N ALA A 87 -0.37 2.50 -6.35
CA ALA A 87 0.83 1.67 -6.51
C ALA A 87 1.69 1.70 -5.24
N ASP A 88 2.22 0.56 -4.84
CA ASP A 88 3.28 0.49 -3.84
C ASP A 88 4.61 0.78 -4.53
N MET A 89 5.20 1.93 -4.20
CA MET A 89 6.42 2.44 -4.83
C MET A 89 7.61 2.42 -3.88
N GLU A 90 7.52 1.64 -2.81
CA GLU A 90 8.57 1.50 -1.80
C GLU A 90 9.10 2.88 -1.37
N ARG A 91 10.38 3.17 -1.50
CA ARG A 91 10.95 4.50 -1.24
C ARG A 91 11.13 5.35 -2.51
N GLY A 92 10.59 4.93 -3.63
CA GLY A 92 10.64 5.68 -4.90
C GLY A 92 11.72 5.24 -5.86
N TYR A 93 12.39 4.11 -5.61
CA TYR A 93 13.40 3.51 -6.52
C TYR A 93 14.51 4.48 -6.92
N GLY A 94 14.96 5.33 -5.98
CA GLY A 94 16.00 6.33 -6.21
C GLY A 94 15.60 7.49 -7.13
N MET A 95 14.36 7.56 -7.58
CA MET A 95 13.84 8.69 -8.37
C MET A 95 13.62 9.93 -7.50
N GLY A 96 13.85 11.12 -8.07
CA GLY A 96 13.40 12.36 -7.43
C GLY A 96 11.89 12.53 -7.48
N PRO A 97 11.29 13.41 -6.64
CA PRO A 97 9.83 13.54 -6.55
C PRO A 97 9.14 13.86 -7.87
N ALA A 98 9.72 14.75 -8.68
CA ALA A 98 9.14 15.12 -9.98
C ALA A 98 9.21 13.97 -11.00
N GLU A 99 10.32 13.23 -11.03
CA GLU A 99 10.47 12.07 -11.89
C GLU A 99 9.49 10.95 -11.51
N LEU A 100 9.37 10.66 -10.20
CA LEU A 100 8.40 9.66 -9.72
C LEU A 100 6.98 10.06 -10.10
N ALA A 101 6.58 11.33 -9.90
CA ALA A 101 5.26 11.83 -10.26
C ALA A 101 4.96 11.64 -11.75
N GLU A 102 5.88 12.05 -12.63
CA GLU A 102 5.73 11.93 -14.08
C GLU A 102 5.60 10.47 -14.51
N ARG A 103 6.53 9.62 -14.06
CA ARG A 103 6.58 8.21 -14.43
C ARG A 103 5.38 7.42 -13.90
N LEU A 104 4.96 7.69 -12.67
CA LEU A 104 3.78 7.07 -12.07
C LEU A 104 2.50 7.49 -12.79
N ALA A 105 2.36 8.76 -13.13
CA ALA A 105 1.23 9.25 -13.92
C ALA A 105 1.12 8.55 -15.28
N ALA A 106 2.25 8.28 -15.94
CA ALA A 106 2.30 7.55 -17.22
C ALA A 106 1.81 6.10 -17.10
N THR A 107 1.82 5.49 -15.91
CA THR A 107 1.26 4.14 -15.70
C THR A 107 -0.26 4.11 -15.67
N GLY A 108 -0.93 5.22 -15.40
CA GLY A 108 -2.36 5.32 -15.16
C GLY A 108 -2.75 5.13 -13.69
N ALA A 109 -1.80 4.85 -12.79
CA ALA A 109 -2.05 4.88 -11.35
C ALA A 109 -2.35 6.32 -10.88
N VAL A 110 -3.21 6.46 -9.88
CA VAL A 110 -3.68 7.72 -9.35
C VAL A 110 -3.35 7.91 -7.87
N GLY A 111 -2.66 6.95 -7.27
CA GLY A 111 -2.15 7.03 -5.92
C GLY A 111 -0.90 6.19 -5.75
N CYS A 112 -0.19 6.41 -4.65
CA CYS A 112 0.95 5.59 -4.26
C CYS A 112 1.03 5.39 -2.75
N ASN A 113 1.63 4.26 -2.34
CA ASN A 113 2.32 4.16 -1.05
C ASN A 113 3.76 4.61 -1.26
N LEU A 114 4.28 5.32 -0.29
CA LEU A 114 5.68 5.73 -0.27
C LEU A 114 6.22 5.60 1.15
N GLU A 115 7.19 4.73 1.36
CA GLU A 115 7.75 4.43 2.68
C GLU A 115 9.00 5.24 2.99
N ASP A 116 9.35 5.25 4.28
CA ASP A 116 10.51 5.97 4.78
C ASP A 116 11.73 5.07 5.09
N THR A 117 11.71 3.78 4.74
CA THR A 117 12.87 2.89 4.95
C THR A 117 14.00 3.21 3.96
N ASP A 118 15.19 3.51 4.45
CA ASP A 118 16.41 3.47 3.63
C ASP A 118 16.87 2.01 3.49
N HIS A 119 16.64 1.42 2.33
CA HIS A 119 16.97 0.01 2.06
C HIS A 119 18.47 -0.31 2.13
N ARG A 120 19.35 0.71 2.09
CA ARG A 120 20.81 0.53 2.27
C ARG A 120 21.18 0.30 3.73
N THR A 121 20.48 0.95 4.64
CA THR A 121 20.73 0.88 6.09
C THR A 121 19.76 -0.05 6.80
N GLY A 122 18.59 -0.29 6.22
CA GLY A 122 17.49 -1.04 6.79
C GLY A 122 16.74 -0.30 7.91
N ALA A 123 17.01 0.99 8.10
CA ALA A 123 16.39 1.83 9.12
C ALA A 123 15.51 2.92 8.47
N PRO A 124 14.54 3.49 9.21
CA PRO A 124 13.82 4.67 8.73
C PRO A 124 14.78 5.83 8.46
N ALA A 125 14.60 6.51 7.35
CA ALA A 125 15.31 7.72 7.00
C ALA A 125 14.96 8.88 7.95
N ASP A 126 15.64 10.00 7.83
CA ASP A 126 15.26 11.22 8.55
C ASP A 126 13.85 11.64 8.19
N ALA A 127 13.04 11.98 9.20
CA ALA A 127 11.62 12.33 9.02
C ALA A 127 11.45 13.61 8.19
N GLY A 128 12.38 14.59 8.35
CA GLY A 128 12.37 15.83 7.58
C GLY A 128 12.68 15.60 6.11
N GLU A 129 13.70 14.79 5.80
CA GLU A 129 14.03 14.41 4.41
C GLU A 129 12.84 13.71 3.73
N GLN A 130 12.16 12.81 4.43
CA GLN A 130 10.99 12.14 3.88
C GLN A 130 9.81 13.11 3.70
N ALA A 131 9.57 14.02 4.63
CA ALA A 131 8.56 15.05 4.51
C ALA A 131 8.84 15.99 3.32
N GLU A 132 10.10 16.41 3.12
CA GLU A 132 10.50 17.20 1.96
C GLU A 132 10.27 16.46 0.64
N TYR A 133 10.56 15.15 0.61
CA TYR A 133 10.29 14.31 -0.57
C TYR A 133 8.79 14.27 -0.89
N LEU A 134 7.94 14.05 0.13
CA LEU A 134 6.47 14.02 -0.01
C LEU A 134 5.92 15.38 -0.47
N ALA A 135 6.43 16.49 0.08
CA ALA A 135 6.06 17.84 -0.36
C ALA A 135 6.45 18.10 -1.82
N GLY A 136 7.64 17.65 -2.23
CA GLY A 136 8.07 17.71 -3.63
C GLY A 136 7.18 16.89 -4.56
N LEU A 137 6.76 15.69 -4.14
CA LEU A 137 5.84 14.83 -4.89
C LEU A 137 4.45 15.48 -5.02
N ARG A 138 3.91 16.05 -3.94
CA ARG A 138 2.66 16.81 -3.94
C ARG A 138 2.72 18.02 -4.86
N ALA A 139 3.84 18.75 -4.85
CA ALA A 139 4.04 19.90 -5.73
C ALA A 139 4.10 19.50 -7.21
N ALA A 140 4.71 18.36 -7.52
CA ALA A 140 4.83 17.84 -8.88
C ALA A 140 3.50 17.27 -9.43
N ASP A 141 2.70 16.63 -8.59
CA ASP A 141 1.39 16.08 -8.96
C ASP A 141 0.35 16.37 -7.85
N PRO A 142 -0.39 17.49 -7.96
CA PRO A 142 -1.44 17.85 -6.99
C PRO A 142 -2.59 16.86 -6.90
N ASP A 143 -2.85 16.09 -7.95
CA ASP A 143 -3.94 15.12 -8.02
C ASP A 143 -3.57 13.76 -7.39
N LEU A 144 -2.28 13.40 -7.32
CA LEU A 144 -1.83 12.12 -6.81
C LEU A 144 -2.29 11.88 -5.36
N VAL A 145 -2.87 10.71 -5.09
CA VAL A 145 -3.25 10.31 -3.72
C VAL A 145 -2.06 9.64 -3.04
N ILE A 146 -1.50 10.34 -2.04
CA ILE A 146 -0.29 9.90 -1.33
C ILE A 146 -0.67 9.22 -0.01
N ASN A 147 -0.34 7.93 0.10
CA ASN A 147 -0.39 7.17 1.34
C ASN A 147 1.03 7.05 1.90
N ALA A 148 1.41 7.96 2.79
CA ALA A 148 2.76 8.03 3.33
C ALA A 148 2.95 6.96 4.42
N ARG A 149 3.83 5.99 4.14
CA ARG A 149 4.13 4.89 5.04
C ARG A 149 5.30 5.26 5.95
N THR A 150 5.16 4.92 7.24
CA THR A 150 6.28 4.90 8.17
C THR A 150 6.54 3.51 8.71
N ASP A 151 7.80 3.11 8.73
CA ASP A 151 8.26 1.81 9.18
C ASP A 151 8.71 1.82 10.66
N SER A 152 8.34 2.85 11.43
CA SER A 152 8.71 2.99 12.84
C SER A 152 8.42 1.74 13.67
N PHE A 153 7.27 1.07 13.46
CA PHE A 153 6.91 -0.14 14.21
C PHE A 153 7.72 -1.38 13.80
N VAL A 154 8.18 -1.46 12.56
CA VAL A 154 8.88 -2.65 12.02
C VAL A 154 10.40 -2.46 11.96
N ARG A 155 10.88 -1.22 11.84
CA ARG A 155 12.29 -0.88 11.66
C ARG A 155 12.82 0.12 12.70
N GLY A 156 11.94 0.83 13.41
CA GLY A 156 12.33 1.85 14.39
C GLY A 156 13.08 1.28 15.58
N ALA A 157 13.95 2.09 16.15
CA ALA A 157 14.70 1.77 17.34
C ALA A 157 13.83 1.86 18.62
N GLY A 158 14.29 1.27 19.69
CA GLY A 158 13.65 1.37 21.01
C GLY A 158 12.46 0.43 21.22
N GLY A 159 11.76 0.65 22.33
CA GLY A 159 10.59 -0.12 22.75
C GLY A 159 9.29 0.35 22.10
N PRO A 160 8.14 -0.33 22.41
CA PRO A 160 6.85 0.00 21.79
C PRO A 160 6.42 1.45 21.95
N ALA A 161 6.64 2.06 23.12
CA ALA A 161 6.27 3.47 23.37
C ALA A 161 7.11 4.46 22.56
N GLU A 162 8.41 4.19 22.40
CA GLU A 162 9.32 5.02 21.61
C GLU A 162 8.98 4.91 20.10
N ARG A 163 8.67 3.71 19.60
CA ARG A 163 8.24 3.50 18.23
C ARG A 163 6.89 4.17 17.93
N LEU A 164 5.97 4.15 18.89
CA LEU A 164 4.69 4.84 18.75
C LEU A 164 4.90 6.36 18.70
N ALA A 165 5.75 6.92 19.55
CA ALA A 165 6.06 8.35 19.53
C ALA A 165 6.71 8.78 18.21
N ASP A 166 7.73 8.03 17.74
CA ASP A 166 8.36 8.28 16.42
C ASP A 166 7.36 8.18 15.28
N ALA A 167 6.52 7.13 15.27
CA ALA A 167 5.47 7.00 14.27
C ALA A 167 4.51 8.19 14.27
N ALA A 168 4.08 8.65 15.45
CA ALA A 168 3.17 9.79 15.60
C ALA A 168 3.78 11.09 15.07
N ASP A 169 5.06 11.35 15.36
CA ASP A 169 5.76 12.54 14.88
C ASP A 169 5.92 12.51 13.35
N ARG A 170 6.34 11.38 12.78
CA ARG A 170 6.44 11.17 11.33
C ARG A 170 5.09 11.33 10.63
N MET A 171 4.05 10.69 11.15
CA MET A 171 2.70 10.79 10.55
C MET A 171 2.22 12.25 10.48
N ARG A 172 2.41 13.03 11.54
CA ARG A 172 2.07 14.46 11.52
C ARG A 172 2.85 15.23 10.47
N ALA A 173 4.19 15.04 10.43
CA ALA A 173 5.04 15.70 9.45
C ALA A 173 4.65 15.34 8.00
N TYR A 174 4.33 14.08 7.73
CA TYR A 174 3.94 13.62 6.40
C TYR A 174 2.58 14.17 5.96
N LEU A 175 1.62 14.27 6.89
CA LEU A 175 0.34 14.90 6.62
C LEU A 175 0.49 16.40 6.36
N GLU A 176 1.36 17.10 7.07
CA GLU A 176 1.69 18.52 6.82
C GLU A 176 2.41 18.70 5.48
N ALA A 177 3.23 17.74 5.08
CA ALA A 177 3.89 17.71 3.78
C ALA A 177 2.93 17.41 2.61
N GLY A 178 1.66 17.12 2.87
CA GLY A 178 0.63 16.94 1.85
C GLY A 178 0.24 15.49 1.56
N ALA A 179 0.56 14.53 2.44
CA ALA A 179 0.01 13.19 2.34
C ALA A 179 -1.51 13.21 2.58
N ASP A 180 -2.26 12.39 1.81
CA ASP A 180 -3.71 12.24 1.96
C ASP A 180 -4.06 11.25 3.07
N CYS A 181 -3.17 10.29 3.30
CA CYS A 181 -3.31 9.23 4.30
C CYS A 181 -1.92 8.87 4.83
N VAL A 182 -1.84 8.42 6.07
CA VAL A 182 -0.59 7.91 6.67
C VAL A 182 -0.72 6.44 7.02
N TYR A 183 0.39 5.71 6.92
CA TYR A 183 0.42 4.26 7.07
C TYR A 183 1.53 3.81 8.03
N PRO A 184 1.26 3.78 9.34
CA PRO A 184 2.17 3.17 10.32
C PRO A 184 2.12 1.65 10.19
N ILE A 185 2.94 1.08 9.29
CA ILE A 185 2.91 -0.36 9.00
C ILE A 185 3.39 -1.17 10.21
N GLY A 186 2.68 -2.24 10.51
CA GLY A 186 3.02 -3.17 11.58
C GLY A 186 1.83 -4.04 11.99
N ALA A 187 2.09 -5.05 12.79
CA ALA A 187 1.06 -5.88 13.42
C ALA A 187 0.48 -5.15 14.65
N LEU A 188 -0.32 -4.11 14.40
CA LEU A 188 -0.88 -3.27 15.45
C LEU A 188 -2.09 -3.94 16.11
N ASP A 189 -2.11 -3.96 17.45
CA ASP A 189 -3.29 -4.31 18.24
C ASP A 189 -4.25 -3.09 18.35
N GLU A 190 -5.42 -3.30 18.97
CA GLU A 190 -6.43 -2.24 19.13
C GLU A 190 -5.90 -1.02 19.88
N THR A 191 -5.03 -1.21 20.87
CA THR A 191 -4.45 -0.12 21.66
C THR A 191 -3.54 0.74 20.80
N ALA A 192 -2.67 0.11 20.01
CA ALA A 192 -1.78 0.80 19.09
C ALA A 192 -2.56 1.49 17.96
N VAL A 193 -3.59 0.82 17.37
CA VAL A 193 -4.46 1.42 16.36
C VAL A 193 -5.14 2.69 16.90
N ARG A 194 -5.74 2.62 18.09
CA ARG A 194 -6.34 3.80 18.71
C ARG A 194 -5.34 4.93 18.87
N ALA A 195 -4.16 4.62 19.40
CA ALA A 195 -3.13 5.62 19.65
C ALA A 195 -2.64 6.30 18.35
N VAL A 196 -2.46 5.57 17.24
CA VAL A 196 -2.04 6.17 15.97
C VAL A 196 -3.16 6.99 15.32
N VAL A 197 -4.43 6.60 15.46
CA VAL A 197 -5.58 7.40 14.97
C VAL A 197 -5.72 8.69 15.78
N GLU A 198 -5.62 8.63 17.11
CA GLU A 198 -5.65 9.80 17.99
C GLU A 198 -4.48 10.76 17.71
N ALA A 199 -3.28 10.23 17.41
CA ALA A 199 -2.09 11.05 17.16
C ALA A 199 -2.19 11.98 15.95
N VAL A 200 -3.12 11.75 15.04
CA VAL A 200 -3.30 12.55 13.81
C VAL A 200 -4.62 13.32 13.78
N ASP A 201 -5.28 13.50 14.92
CA ASP A 201 -6.49 14.31 15.08
C ASP A 201 -7.61 13.94 14.08
N GLY A 202 -7.84 12.64 13.87
CA GLY A 202 -8.88 12.13 12.98
C GLY A 202 -8.58 12.27 11.50
N ARG A 203 -7.35 12.58 11.10
CA ARG A 203 -6.92 12.52 9.70
C ARG A 203 -6.78 11.08 9.22
N PRO A 204 -6.84 10.78 7.91
CA PRO A 204 -6.87 9.41 7.42
C PRO A 204 -5.64 8.58 7.80
N VAL A 205 -5.91 7.43 8.42
CA VAL A 205 -4.90 6.41 8.75
C VAL A 205 -5.20 5.12 8.01
N ASN A 206 -4.18 4.55 7.39
CA ASN A 206 -4.19 3.20 6.84
C ASN A 206 -3.60 2.22 7.87
N VAL A 207 -4.21 1.06 8.04
CA VAL A 207 -3.73 -0.01 8.91
C VAL A 207 -3.57 -1.30 8.10
N LEU A 208 -2.53 -2.08 8.42
CA LEU A 208 -2.35 -3.43 7.90
C LEU A 208 -3.32 -4.38 8.61
N SER A 209 -4.16 -5.07 7.84
CA SER A 209 -4.88 -6.24 8.34
C SER A 209 -3.91 -7.43 8.38
N TRP A 210 -3.86 -8.13 9.51
CA TRP A 210 -2.93 -9.25 9.72
C TRP A 210 -3.61 -10.39 10.48
N PRO A 211 -3.15 -11.66 10.35
CA PRO A 211 -3.74 -12.79 11.06
C PRO A 211 -3.68 -12.62 12.58
N GLY A 212 -4.84 -12.59 13.24
CA GLY A 212 -4.94 -12.36 14.68
C GLY A 212 -5.10 -10.89 15.10
N GLY A 213 -5.07 -9.94 14.15
CA GLY A 213 -5.36 -8.53 14.39
C GLY A 213 -6.85 -8.21 14.48
N PRO A 214 -7.17 -6.93 14.72
CA PRO A 214 -8.56 -6.46 14.76
C PRO A 214 -9.27 -6.69 13.42
N SER A 215 -10.55 -7.07 13.47
CA SER A 215 -11.37 -7.25 12.25
C SER A 215 -11.56 -5.92 11.51
N PRO A 216 -11.86 -5.93 10.19
CA PRO A 216 -12.16 -4.72 9.44
C PRO A 216 -13.28 -3.87 10.06
N ALA A 217 -14.33 -4.51 10.60
CA ALA A 217 -15.41 -3.82 11.31
C ALA A 217 -14.89 -3.13 12.58
N ARG A 218 -14.00 -3.82 13.32
CA ARG A 218 -13.40 -3.23 14.52
C ARG A 218 -12.45 -2.09 14.18
N LEU A 219 -11.69 -2.19 13.10
CA LEU A 219 -10.83 -1.10 12.60
C LEU A 219 -11.66 0.15 12.20
N ALA A 220 -12.84 -0.06 11.60
CA ALA A 220 -13.78 1.03 11.31
C ALA A 220 -14.24 1.73 12.60
N GLU A 221 -14.67 0.99 13.63
CA GLU A 221 -15.04 1.55 14.93
C GLU A 221 -13.91 2.34 15.62
N LEU A 222 -12.65 1.97 15.33
CA LEU A 222 -11.47 2.68 15.83
C LEU A 222 -11.12 3.93 15.04
N GLY A 223 -11.87 4.25 13.96
CA GLY A 223 -11.65 5.46 13.16
C GLY A 223 -10.63 5.30 12.03
N VAL A 224 -10.25 4.08 11.68
CA VAL A 224 -9.36 3.81 10.53
C VAL A 224 -10.03 4.24 9.23
N ALA A 225 -9.26 4.79 8.28
CA ALA A 225 -9.76 5.28 6.99
C ALA A 225 -9.38 4.37 5.81
N ARG A 226 -8.39 3.51 5.97
CA ARG A 226 -7.95 2.55 4.95
C ARG A 226 -7.42 1.28 5.62
N ILE A 227 -7.72 0.14 5.00
CA ILE A 227 -7.24 -1.17 5.43
C ILE A 227 -6.55 -1.85 4.26
N SER A 228 -5.28 -2.19 4.41
CA SER A 228 -4.46 -2.92 3.44
C SER A 228 -4.14 -4.31 3.94
N PHE A 229 -3.79 -5.24 3.04
CA PHE A 229 -3.45 -6.64 3.38
C PHE A 229 -1.97 -6.97 3.12
N GLY A 230 -1.19 -6.04 2.58
CA GLY A 230 0.21 -6.29 2.24
C GLY A 230 0.37 -7.46 1.27
N HIS A 231 1.37 -8.31 1.52
CA HIS A 231 1.63 -9.50 0.70
C HIS A 231 0.86 -10.76 1.14
N GLN A 232 0.05 -10.69 2.19
CA GLN A 232 -0.52 -11.88 2.86
C GLN A 232 -1.43 -12.70 1.93
N LEU A 233 -2.23 -12.03 1.10
CA LEU A 233 -3.10 -12.75 0.14
C LEU A 233 -2.27 -13.47 -0.92
N HIS A 234 -1.19 -12.88 -1.39
CA HIS A 234 -0.24 -13.53 -2.29
C HIS A 234 0.41 -14.74 -1.61
N GLN A 235 0.88 -14.57 -0.38
CA GLN A 235 1.50 -15.66 0.39
C GLN A 235 0.55 -16.86 0.55
N LEU A 236 -0.69 -16.62 0.97
CA LEU A 236 -1.71 -17.67 1.10
C LEU A 236 -1.95 -18.40 -0.23
N LEU A 237 -2.01 -17.66 -1.35
CA LEU A 237 -2.16 -18.27 -2.66
C LEU A 237 -0.95 -19.13 -3.04
N GLN A 238 0.28 -18.66 -2.76
CA GLN A 238 1.50 -19.42 -3.02
C GLN A 238 1.59 -20.69 -2.15
N GLU A 239 1.20 -20.61 -0.89
CA GLU A 239 1.11 -21.79 0.00
C GLU A 239 0.11 -22.82 -0.52
N TYR A 240 -1.09 -22.37 -0.94
CA TYR A 240 -2.09 -23.24 -1.54
C TYR A 240 -1.57 -23.90 -2.83
N PHE A 241 -0.99 -23.13 -3.74
CA PHE A 241 -0.41 -23.64 -4.99
C PHE A 241 0.71 -24.63 -4.74
N THR A 242 1.61 -24.36 -3.80
CA THR A 242 2.68 -25.27 -3.40
C THR A 242 2.11 -26.62 -2.90
N GLY A 243 1.02 -26.57 -2.15
CA GLY A 243 0.31 -27.77 -1.71
C GLY A 243 -0.25 -28.60 -2.87
N LEU A 244 -0.83 -27.96 -3.88
CA LEU A 244 -1.33 -28.64 -5.10
C LEU A 244 -0.18 -29.28 -5.87
N VAL A 245 0.93 -28.56 -6.08
CA VAL A 245 2.12 -29.08 -6.78
C VAL A 245 2.71 -30.28 -6.02
N ALA A 246 2.78 -30.20 -4.70
CA ALA A 246 3.26 -31.33 -3.86
C ALA A 246 2.33 -32.56 -3.96
N ALA A 247 1.01 -32.38 -4.08
CA ALA A 247 0.08 -33.49 -4.31
C ALA A 247 0.35 -34.16 -5.67
N VAL A 248 0.49 -33.37 -6.72
CA VAL A 248 0.82 -33.87 -8.07
C VAL A 248 2.16 -34.64 -8.06
N ALA A 249 3.17 -34.11 -7.36
CA ALA A 249 4.50 -34.76 -7.26
C ALA A 249 4.44 -36.14 -6.56
N ARG A 250 3.47 -36.37 -5.69
CA ARG A 250 3.24 -37.69 -5.05
C ARG A 250 2.34 -38.61 -5.88
N GLY A 251 1.82 -38.16 -7.02
CA GLY A 251 0.85 -38.90 -7.84
C GLY A 251 -0.59 -38.81 -7.35
N ASP A 252 -0.88 -37.88 -6.42
CA ASP A 252 -2.22 -37.63 -5.90
C ASP A 252 -2.98 -36.67 -6.87
N SER A 253 -4.33 -36.76 -6.86
CA SER A 253 -5.15 -35.75 -7.55
C SER A 253 -5.11 -34.43 -6.81
N PRO A 254 -4.79 -33.29 -7.47
CA PRO A 254 -4.85 -31.98 -6.84
C PRO A 254 -6.30 -31.44 -6.76
N PHE A 255 -7.28 -32.11 -7.38
CA PHE A 255 -8.66 -31.67 -7.43
C PHE A 255 -9.44 -32.10 -6.18
N PRO A 256 -10.39 -31.27 -5.70
CA PRO A 256 -11.28 -31.67 -4.60
C PRO A 256 -11.98 -32.99 -4.96
N LYS A 257 -12.18 -33.83 -3.96
CA LYS A 257 -13.09 -34.98 -4.10
C LYS A 257 -14.50 -34.44 -3.89
N ASP A 258 -15.38 -34.75 -4.85
CA ASP A 258 -16.83 -34.49 -4.74
C ASP A 258 -17.43 -35.10 -3.47
#